data_1fb3b181c55f4e0d0f827828996310da
#
_entry.id   1fb3b181c55f4e0d0f827828996310da
#
_cell.length_a   1.000
_cell.length_b   1.000
_cell.length_c   1.000
_cell.angle_alpha   90.00
_cell.angle_beta   90.00
_cell.angle_gamma   90.00
#
_symmetry.space_group_name_H-M   'P 1'
#
loop_
_entity.id
_entity.type
_entity.pdbx_description
1 polymer ?
#
loop_
_entity_poly.entity_id
_entity_poly.type
_entity_poly.pdbx_seq_one_letter_code
_entity_poly.pdbx_strand_id
1 'polypeptide(L)'
;MRKRTKAREMILRLLYQADITASDPKDLLDGFLADYPDVGDDPSLRAFVGELVALLSERRAEVDALLASSATNWHLARMAAVDRNILRLAAVELLFRQDVPPKVAINEAVELAKKYGDLESGKFVNGILDKIHKTR
;
A
#
# COMPACT_ATOMS: atom_id res chain seq x y z
N MET A 1 0.43 13.06 14.01
CA MET A 1 0.34 11.91 13.07
C MET A 1 1.17 10.75 13.57
N ARG A 2 0.61 9.56 13.54
CA ARG A 2 1.34 8.35 13.99
C ARG A 2 2.52 8.08 13.07
N LYS A 3 3.58 7.52 13.63
CA LYS A 3 4.80 7.23 12.87
C LYS A 3 4.56 6.33 11.67
N ARG A 4 3.83 5.21 11.87
CA ARG A 4 3.56 4.28 10.76
C ARG A 4 2.64 4.88 9.70
N THR A 5 1.78 5.82 10.06
CA THR A 5 0.95 6.55 9.10
C THR A 5 1.83 7.34 8.14
N LYS A 6 2.84 8.04 8.66
CA LYS A 6 3.81 8.78 7.83
C LYS A 6 4.60 7.82 6.94
N ALA A 7 5.00 6.67 7.49
CA ALA A 7 5.72 5.65 6.72
C ALA A 7 4.86 5.15 5.56
N ARG A 8 3.57 4.89 5.80
CA ARG A 8 2.64 4.44 4.75
C ARG A 8 2.43 5.50 3.67
N GLU A 9 2.39 6.77 4.04
CA GLU A 9 2.30 7.86 3.06
C GLU A 9 3.53 7.87 2.15
N MET A 10 4.70 7.70 2.73
CA MET A 10 5.94 7.61 1.95
C MET A 10 5.90 6.40 1.01
N ILE A 11 5.50 5.24 1.50
CA ILE A 11 5.41 4.03 0.69
C ILE A 11 4.43 4.22 -0.47
N LEU A 12 3.29 4.85 -0.22
CA LEU A 12 2.31 5.13 -1.28
C LEU A 12 2.93 5.97 -2.40
N ARG A 13 3.67 7.01 -2.04
CA ARG A 13 4.35 7.86 -3.03
C ARG A 13 5.41 7.09 -3.80
N LEU A 14 6.15 6.24 -3.11
CA LEU A 14 7.14 5.37 -3.73
C LEU A 14 6.47 4.41 -4.73
N LEU A 15 5.39 3.77 -4.33
CA LEU A 15 4.65 2.84 -5.19
C LEU A 15 4.05 3.55 -6.41
N TYR A 16 3.53 4.75 -6.21
CA TYR A 16 2.99 5.55 -7.29
C TYR A 16 4.07 5.83 -8.34
N GLN A 17 5.24 6.29 -7.90
CA GLN A 17 6.36 6.55 -8.82
C GLN A 17 6.82 5.27 -9.52
N ALA A 18 6.94 4.18 -8.78
CA ALA A 18 7.35 2.90 -9.35
C ALA A 18 6.37 2.43 -10.43
N ASP A 19 5.07 2.61 -10.19
CA ASP A 19 4.01 2.24 -11.12
C ASP A 19 4.09 3.07 -12.40
N ILE A 20 4.15 4.40 -12.26
CA ILE A 20 4.18 5.32 -13.40
C ILE A 20 5.45 5.14 -14.23
N THR A 21 6.58 4.89 -13.61
CA THR A 21 7.87 4.74 -14.30
C THR A 21 8.21 3.29 -14.67
N ALA A 22 7.33 2.35 -14.34
CA ALA A 22 7.56 0.91 -14.53
C ALA A 22 8.86 0.44 -13.87
N SER A 23 9.16 0.97 -12.68
CA SER A 23 10.33 0.62 -11.89
C SER A 23 9.98 -0.38 -10.80
N ASP A 24 10.98 -1.10 -10.30
CA ASP A 24 10.79 -1.97 -9.15
C ASP A 24 10.77 -1.10 -7.88
N PRO A 25 9.78 -1.23 -6.99
CA PRO A 25 9.73 -0.45 -5.76
C PRO A 25 11.01 -0.48 -4.93
N LYS A 26 11.67 -1.64 -4.84
CA LYS A 26 12.90 -1.76 -4.04
C LYS A 26 14.03 -0.86 -4.55
N ASP A 27 14.05 -0.58 -5.86
CA ASP A 27 15.09 0.25 -6.46
C ASP A 27 14.94 1.73 -6.12
N LEU A 28 13.75 2.14 -5.68
CA LEU A 28 13.46 3.52 -5.30
C LEU A 28 13.60 3.76 -3.79
N LEU A 29 13.78 2.71 -3.01
CA LEU A 29 13.70 2.80 -1.55
C LEU A 29 14.73 3.73 -0.94
N ASP A 30 16.01 3.60 -1.31
CA ASP A 30 17.08 4.40 -0.71
C ASP A 30 16.88 5.89 -0.94
N GLY A 31 16.48 6.28 -2.15
CA GLY A 31 16.19 7.67 -2.47
C GLY A 31 15.04 8.24 -1.63
N PHE A 32 13.97 7.45 -1.49
CA PHE A 32 12.83 7.88 -0.67
C PHE A 32 13.18 7.98 0.82
N LEU A 33 13.97 7.05 1.35
CA LEU A 33 14.41 7.12 2.73
C LEU A 33 15.25 8.36 2.99
N ALA A 34 16.11 8.74 2.04
CA ALA A 34 16.92 9.95 2.14
C ALA A 34 16.04 11.22 2.12
N ASP A 35 14.99 11.24 1.31
CA ASP A 35 14.09 12.39 1.18
C ASP A 35 13.08 12.50 2.33
N TYR A 36 12.93 11.43 3.13
CA TYR A 36 11.97 11.39 4.25
C TYR A 36 12.72 11.03 5.54
N PRO A 37 13.49 11.97 6.11
CA PRO A 37 14.31 11.67 7.29
C PRO A 37 13.50 11.24 8.51
N ASP A 38 12.26 11.69 8.66
CA ASP A 38 11.39 11.25 9.75
C ASP A 38 11.18 9.72 9.73
N VAL A 39 11.30 9.11 8.57
CA VAL A 39 11.18 7.67 8.38
C VAL A 39 12.57 7.03 8.28
N GLY A 40 13.42 7.59 7.42
CA GLY A 40 14.74 7.01 7.13
C GLY A 40 15.69 6.99 8.33
N ASP A 41 15.59 7.99 9.22
CA ASP A 41 16.44 8.09 10.40
C ASP A 41 15.87 7.36 11.63
N ASP A 42 14.66 6.82 11.55
CA ASP A 42 14.04 6.04 12.63
C ASP A 42 14.23 4.56 12.33
N PRO A 43 15.08 3.84 13.12
CA PRO A 43 15.36 2.43 12.84
C PRO A 43 14.13 1.53 12.76
N SER A 44 13.14 1.78 13.61
CA SER A 44 11.89 1.00 13.64
C SER A 44 11.08 1.21 12.37
N LEU A 45 10.92 2.46 11.95
CA LEU A 45 10.19 2.77 10.72
C LEU A 45 10.94 2.33 9.48
N ARG A 46 12.26 2.47 9.49
CA ARG A 46 13.11 2.01 8.38
C ARG A 46 12.95 0.51 8.16
N ALA A 47 12.93 -0.28 9.24
CA ALA A 47 12.70 -1.71 9.17
C ALA A 47 11.31 -2.04 8.65
N PHE A 48 10.28 -1.36 9.16
CA PHE A 48 8.90 -1.53 8.73
C PHE A 48 8.74 -1.28 7.23
N VAL A 49 9.26 -0.14 6.76
CA VAL A 49 9.21 0.22 5.34
C VAL A 49 10.00 -0.77 4.48
N GLY A 50 11.18 -1.14 4.91
CA GLY A 50 12.03 -2.09 4.16
C GLY A 50 11.35 -3.43 3.95
N GLU A 51 10.71 -3.97 4.99
CA GLU A 51 9.99 -5.23 4.89
C GLU A 51 8.78 -5.13 3.95
N LEU A 52 8.01 -4.05 4.05
CA LEU A 52 6.84 -3.87 3.18
C LEU A 52 7.25 -3.67 1.73
N VAL A 53 8.26 -2.87 1.46
CA VAL A 53 8.72 -2.64 0.10
C VAL A 53 9.29 -3.92 -0.52
N ALA A 54 10.03 -4.72 0.27
CA ALA A 54 10.51 -6.02 -0.20
C ALA A 54 9.36 -6.94 -0.60
N LEU A 55 8.32 -7.03 0.22
CA LEU A 55 7.14 -7.84 -0.08
C LEU A 55 6.37 -7.32 -1.29
N LEU A 56 6.25 -6.00 -1.41
CA LEU A 56 5.60 -5.39 -2.57
C LEU A 56 6.34 -5.67 -3.87
N SER A 57 7.67 -5.81 -3.81
CA SER A 57 8.47 -6.20 -4.98
C SER A 57 8.36 -7.70 -5.25
N GLU A 58 8.57 -8.53 -4.24
CA GLU A 58 8.64 -9.97 -4.37
C GLU A 58 7.29 -10.65 -4.63
N ARG A 59 6.23 -10.14 -4.01
CA ARG A 59 4.89 -10.74 -4.06
C ARG A 59 3.93 -9.99 -4.95
N ARG A 60 4.42 -9.13 -5.82
CA ARG A 60 3.56 -8.28 -6.65
C ARG A 60 2.55 -9.06 -7.47
N ALA A 61 2.99 -10.11 -8.16
CA ALA A 61 2.09 -10.90 -9.01
C ALA A 61 0.98 -11.56 -8.20
N GLU A 62 1.31 -12.10 -7.04
CA GLU A 62 0.35 -12.74 -6.13
C GLU A 62 -0.66 -11.73 -5.60
N VAL A 63 -0.18 -10.57 -5.17
CA VAL A 63 -1.03 -9.50 -4.64
C VAL A 63 -1.95 -8.96 -5.73
N ASP A 64 -1.43 -8.69 -6.92
CA ASP A 64 -2.23 -8.17 -8.02
C ASP A 64 -3.30 -9.18 -8.47
N ALA A 65 -2.98 -10.47 -8.47
CA ALA A 65 -3.96 -11.51 -8.80
C ALA A 65 -5.10 -11.53 -7.77
N LEU A 66 -4.77 -11.41 -6.49
CA LEU A 66 -5.77 -11.36 -5.43
C LEU A 66 -6.66 -10.12 -5.56
N LEU A 67 -6.07 -8.97 -5.81
CA LEU A 67 -6.83 -7.72 -6.01
C LEU A 67 -7.75 -7.83 -7.22
N ALA A 68 -7.26 -8.38 -8.32
CA ALA A 68 -8.07 -8.55 -9.53
C ALA A 68 -9.28 -9.46 -9.29
N SER A 69 -9.08 -10.54 -8.51
CA SER A 69 -10.18 -11.46 -8.20
C SER A 69 -11.19 -10.88 -7.22
N SER A 70 -10.78 -9.89 -6.42
CA SER A 70 -11.62 -9.26 -5.40
C SER A 70 -12.36 -8.03 -5.91
N ALA A 71 -11.89 -7.42 -7.00
CA ALA A 71 -12.49 -6.23 -7.60
C ALA A 71 -13.36 -6.63 -8.79
N THR A 72 -14.56 -7.16 -8.52
CA THR A 72 -15.39 -7.84 -9.50
C THR A 72 -15.73 -7.03 -10.75
N ASN A 73 -15.91 -5.72 -10.63
CA ASN A 73 -16.31 -4.87 -11.76
C ASN A 73 -15.20 -3.96 -12.25
N TRP A 74 -13.97 -4.17 -11.78
CA TRP A 74 -12.87 -3.28 -12.10
C TRP A 74 -11.61 -4.06 -12.46
N HIS A 75 -10.99 -3.69 -13.58
CA HIS A 75 -9.68 -4.21 -13.93
C HIS A 75 -8.61 -3.39 -13.22
N LEU A 76 -7.61 -4.05 -12.65
CA LEU A 76 -6.54 -3.39 -11.90
C LEU A 76 -5.85 -2.31 -12.75
N ALA A 77 -5.60 -2.60 -14.02
CA ALA A 77 -4.97 -1.66 -14.94
C ALA A 77 -5.79 -0.40 -15.20
N ARG A 78 -7.11 -0.44 -14.98
CA ARG A 78 -8.00 0.69 -15.21
C ARG A 78 -8.29 1.50 -13.95
N MET A 79 -7.84 1.02 -12.79
CA MET A 79 -7.97 1.77 -11.56
C MET A 79 -7.08 3.00 -11.61
N ALA A 80 -7.47 4.06 -10.90
CA ALA A 80 -6.57 5.18 -10.66
C ALA A 80 -5.31 4.65 -9.98
N ALA A 81 -4.13 5.13 -10.38
CA ALA A 81 -2.87 4.65 -9.84
C ALA A 81 -2.78 4.81 -8.32
N VAL A 82 -3.38 5.87 -7.78
CA VAL A 82 -3.43 6.07 -6.33
C VAL A 82 -4.21 4.94 -5.66
N ASP A 83 -5.42 4.65 -6.13
CA ASP A 83 -6.26 3.60 -5.56
C ASP A 83 -5.60 2.22 -5.66
N ARG A 84 -5.05 1.91 -6.83
CA ARG A 84 -4.36 0.65 -7.07
C ARG A 84 -3.21 0.43 -6.10
N ASN A 85 -2.41 1.45 -5.87
CA ASN A 85 -1.24 1.34 -5.01
C ASN A 85 -1.59 1.35 -3.53
N ILE A 86 -2.66 2.03 -3.12
CA ILE A 86 -3.20 1.90 -1.77
C ILE A 86 -3.65 0.46 -1.52
N LEU A 87 -4.35 -0.13 -2.48
CA LEU A 87 -4.80 -1.52 -2.38
C LEU A 87 -3.63 -2.50 -2.28
N ARG A 88 -2.57 -2.29 -3.06
CA ARG A 88 -1.37 -3.14 -2.99
C ARG A 88 -0.72 -3.08 -1.62
N LEU A 89 -0.53 -1.89 -1.09
CA LEU A 89 0.08 -1.69 0.24
C LEU A 89 -0.76 -2.37 1.31
N ALA A 90 -2.06 -2.11 1.34
CA ALA A 90 -2.93 -2.69 2.37
C ALA A 90 -3.04 -4.20 2.24
N ALA A 91 -3.10 -4.73 1.02
CA ALA A 91 -3.15 -6.18 0.81
C ALA A 91 -1.91 -6.87 1.36
N VAL A 92 -0.72 -6.29 1.14
CA VAL A 92 0.52 -6.82 1.70
C VAL A 92 0.48 -6.85 3.22
N GLU A 93 -0.02 -5.79 3.85
CA GLU A 93 -0.14 -5.75 5.31
C GLU A 93 -1.13 -6.81 5.81
N LEU A 94 -2.28 -6.95 5.14
CA LEU A 94 -3.28 -7.95 5.52
C LEU A 94 -2.75 -9.38 5.37
N LEU A 95 -1.99 -9.65 4.33
CA LEU A 95 -1.53 -10.99 4.00
C LEU A 95 -0.28 -11.41 4.77
N PHE A 96 0.64 -10.49 5.00
CA PHE A 96 1.99 -10.84 5.45
C PHE A 96 2.43 -10.19 6.76
N ARG A 97 1.67 -9.25 7.30
CA ARG A 97 2.03 -8.53 8.54
C ARG A 97 1.03 -8.86 9.65
N GLN A 98 1.29 -9.93 10.38
CA GLN A 98 0.41 -10.36 11.48
C GLN A 98 0.43 -9.40 12.67
N ASP A 99 1.49 -8.60 12.81
CA ASP A 99 1.58 -7.60 13.85
C ASP A 99 0.68 -6.39 13.61
N VAL A 100 0.13 -6.26 12.40
CA VAL A 100 -0.83 -5.20 12.07
C VAL A 100 -2.23 -5.79 12.10
N PRO A 101 -3.10 -5.37 13.03
CA PRO A 101 -4.49 -5.85 13.02
C PRO A 101 -5.19 -5.49 11.70
N PRO A 102 -6.02 -6.39 11.15
CA PRO A 102 -6.71 -6.12 9.87
C PRO A 102 -7.48 -4.81 9.85
N LYS A 103 -8.17 -4.46 10.95
CA LYS A 103 -8.88 -3.18 11.04
C LYS A 103 -7.96 -1.98 10.90
N VAL A 104 -6.75 -2.07 11.46
CA VAL A 104 -5.77 -0.98 11.35
C VAL A 104 -5.30 -0.84 9.91
N ALA A 105 -4.96 -1.95 9.26
CA ALA A 105 -4.52 -1.92 7.85
C ALA A 105 -5.60 -1.32 6.95
N ILE A 106 -6.85 -1.73 7.13
CA ILE A 106 -7.97 -1.23 6.32
C ILE A 106 -8.25 0.24 6.61
N ASN A 107 -8.29 0.63 7.88
CA ASN A 107 -8.56 2.03 8.24
C ASN A 107 -7.46 2.98 7.74
N GLU A 108 -6.20 2.56 7.82
CA GLU A 108 -5.09 3.36 7.29
C GLU A 108 -5.20 3.51 5.77
N ALA A 109 -5.59 2.44 5.07
CA ALA A 109 -5.80 2.49 3.63
C ALA A 109 -6.94 3.45 3.26
N VAL A 110 -8.05 3.40 4.01
CA VAL A 110 -9.19 4.30 3.77
C VAL A 110 -8.79 5.76 4.00
N GLU A 111 -8.02 6.04 5.05
CA GLU A 111 -7.53 7.39 5.31
C GLU A 111 -6.60 7.89 4.20
N LEU A 112 -5.72 7.04 3.68
CA LEU A 112 -4.89 7.38 2.52
C LEU A 112 -5.75 7.67 1.29
N ALA A 113 -6.80 6.88 1.07
CA ALA A 113 -7.71 7.07 -0.05
C ALA A 113 -8.46 8.39 0.06
N LYS A 114 -8.88 8.78 1.27
CA LYS A 114 -9.53 10.06 1.51
C LYS A 114 -8.59 11.24 1.28
N LYS A 115 -7.33 11.07 1.62
CA LYS A 115 -6.34 12.15 1.52
C LYS A 115 -5.82 12.34 0.10
N TYR A 116 -5.56 11.26 -0.63
CA TYR A 116 -4.88 11.28 -1.92
C TYR A 116 -5.74 10.90 -3.12
N GLY A 117 -6.86 10.21 -2.89
CA GLY A 117 -7.76 9.79 -3.96
C GLY A 117 -8.89 10.79 -4.21
N ASP A 118 -9.91 10.36 -4.95
CA ASP A 118 -11.10 11.14 -5.19
C ASP A 118 -12.19 10.86 -4.13
N LEU A 119 -13.38 11.44 -4.31
CA LEU A 119 -14.49 11.32 -3.36
C LEU A 119 -14.94 9.88 -3.09
N GLU A 120 -14.81 9.00 -4.08
CA GLU A 120 -15.27 7.62 -3.97
C GLU A 120 -14.17 6.64 -3.58
N SER A 121 -12.90 7.08 -3.55
CA SER A 121 -11.76 6.20 -3.30
C SER A 121 -11.84 5.48 -1.96
N GLY A 122 -12.22 6.18 -0.90
CA GLY A 122 -12.31 5.57 0.44
C GLY A 122 -13.28 4.40 0.48
N LYS A 123 -14.45 4.58 -0.11
CA LYS A 123 -15.49 3.57 -0.18
C LYS A 123 -15.07 2.38 -1.03
N PHE A 124 -14.48 2.67 -2.18
CA PHE A 124 -13.99 1.67 -3.12
C PHE A 124 -12.91 0.79 -2.48
N VAL A 125 -11.91 1.42 -1.86
CA VAL A 125 -10.81 0.72 -1.20
C VAL A 125 -11.32 -0.14 -0.04
N ASN A 126 -12.20 0.43 0.79
CA ASN A 126 -12.77 -0.29 1.93
C ASN A 126 -13.51 -1.55 1.47
N GLY A 127 -14.31 -1.45 0.42
CA GLY A 127 -15.09 -2.58 -0.09
C GLY A 127 -14.21 -3.74 -0.54
N ILE A 128 -13.15 -3.45 -1.29
CA ILE A 128 -12.24 -4.49 -1.78
C ILE A 128 -11.46 -5.14 -0.64
N LEU A 129 -10.92 -4.32 0.27
CA LEU A 129 -10.13 -4.84 1.40
C LEU A 129 -10.98 -5.63 2.38
N ASP A 130 -12.21 -5.21 2.62
CA ASP A 130 -13.14 -5.94 3.47
C ASP A 130 -13.45 -7.32 2.87
N LYS A 131 -13.64 -7.39 1.57
CA LYS A 131 -13.87 -8.65 0.87
C LYS A 131 -12.66 -9.59 1.01
N ILE A 132 -11.45 -9.07 0.83
CA ILE A 132 -10.22 -9.84 1.02
C ILE A 132 -10.14 -10.37 2.44
N HIS A 133 -10.40 -9.52 3.42
CA HIS A 133 -10.33 -9.88 4.83
C HIS A 133 -11.34 -10.98 5.18
N LYS A 134 -12.57 -10.88 4.68
CA LYS A 134 -13.64 -11.86 4.98
C LYS A 134 -13.44 -13.22 4.34
N THR A 135 -12.70 -13.29 3.23
CA THR A 135 -12.48 -14.55 2.51
C THR A 135 -11.21 -15.29 2.94
N ARG A 136 -10.58 -14.82 3.99
CA ARG A 136 -9.30 -15.40 4.47
C ARG A 136 -9.46 -16.15 5.76
#